data_bad757b522f0b975f45dfcf0a9ac1de6
#
_entry.id   bad757b522f0b975f45dfcf0a9ac1de6
#
_cell.length_a   1.000
_cell.length_b   1.000
_cell.length_c   1.000
_cell.angle_alpha   90.00
_cell.angle_beta   90.00
_cell.angle_gamma   90.00
#
_symmetry.space_group_name_H-M   'P 1'
#
loop_
_entity.id
_entity.type
_entity.pdbx_description
1 polymer ?
#
loop_
_entity_poly.entity_id
_entity_poly.type
_entity_poly.pdbx_seq_one_letter_code
_entity_poly.pdbx_strand_id
1 'polypeptide(L)'
;MNARGIGMLKTLKHSWRTFPRRFATKVTQVGNDEIGSGTGIGKITGGVRANDGHSKVNTPSKEIVTHLPPLTEPLPDMPEAVYAAPMAESAITKVTTLPNGLRIASEPRYGQFCTVGLVIDSGPRYEVAYPGGVSHFLEKLAFNSTVNFPNRDAILKELEKNGGICDCQSSRDTLIYAASIDSRAIDSVTRLLADVTLRPTLSEQEVNQAARAVNFELETLGMRPEQEPILMDMIHAAAYRDNTLGLPKLCPPETLESIDRAVLMNYLKHHHSPSRMVIAGVGVDHDELVEHVTKYFVEEEAIWESEPQSNEGPKQVDSSIAQYTGGIVKEHCEIPIYAAAGLPELAHVVLGFEGCSHQDPDFVALCVLNIMMGGGGSFSAGGPGKGMYSRLYTKVLNRYHWMYSATAYNHAYTDTGLFCIHGSAPPQHLNDMVEVIIREMLSMAAEPGREELMRSKIQLQSMLLMNLESRPVVFEDVGRQVLVTGHRKRPEHFIKEIEKVSAADIQRVATRLLSSPPSLAARGDITGLPDMSHVTNALAAAGRSGLGRRLSLFK
;
A
#
# COMPACT_ATOMS: atom_id res chain seq x y z
N MET A 1 -0.89 -16.50 16.93
CA MET A 1 -1.88 -15.39 17.08
C MET A 1 -1.48 -14.27 16.13
N ASN A 2 -2.28 -13.95 15.18
CA ASN A 2 -1.97 -13.43 13.85
C ASN A 2 -2.02 -11.91 13.74
N ALA A 3 -0.95 -11.27 13.34
CA ALA A 3 -0.80 -9.81 13.23
C ALA A 3 -0.62 -9.35 11.75
N ARG A 4 -1.50 -9.79 10.83
CA ARG A 4 -1.43 -9.41 9.42
C ARG A 4 -1.90 -8.00 9.08
N GLY A 5 -2.67 -7.34 9.98
CA GLY A 5 -3.18 -5.98 9.73
C GLY A 5 -2.13 -4.86 9.68
N ILE A 6 -0.93 -5.08 10.18
CA ILE A 6 0.08 -4.01 10.30
C ILE A 6 1.11 -4.02 9.14
N GLY A 7 1.29 -5.13 8.44
CA GLY A 7 2.11 -5.21 7.21
C GLY A 7 1.58 -4.33 6.06
N MET A 8 0.28 -4.08 6.06
CA MET A 8 -0.43 -3.19 5.16
C MET A 8 0.05 -1.73 5.12
N LEU A 9 0.61 -1.22 6.20
CA LEU A 9 0.97 0.19 6.34
C LEU A 9 2.01 0.68 5.32
N LYS A 10 2.69 -0.22 4.62
CA LYS A 10 3.70 0.15 3.61
C LYS A 10 3.25 -0.02 2.16
N THR A 11 2.51 -1.06 1.85
CA THR A 11 1.91 -1.26 0.53
C THR A 11 1.03 -0.06 0.16
N LEU A 12 0.34 0.50 1.17
CA LEU A 12 -0.54 1.65 1.01
C LEU A 12 0.15 3.00 0.73
N LYS A 13 1.40 3.21 1.17
CA LYS A 13 2.15 4.42 0.77
C LYS A 13 2.46 4.46 -0.73
N HIS A 14 2.51 3.30 -1.39
CA HIS A 14 2.76 3.21 -2.84
C HIS A 14 1.48 3.33 -3.66
N SER A 15 0.39 2.72 -3.22
CA SER A 15 -0.92 2.75 -3.88
C SER A 15 -1.45 4.19 -4.09
N TRP A 16 -1.24 5.07 -3.12
CA TRP A 16 -1.70 6.47 -3.20
C TRP A 16 -0.87 7.38 -4.13
N ARG A 17 0.33 6.96 -4.54
CA ARG A 17 1.14 7.73 -5.51
C ARG A 17 0.77 7.45 -6.97
N THR A 18 0.09 6.36 -7.26
CA THR A 18 -0.31 5.94 -8.61
C THR A 18 -1.73 6.36 -9.02
N PHE A 19 -2.53 6.95 -8.12
CA PHE A 19 -3.75 7.62 -8.55
C PHE A 19 -3.37 8.79 -9.48
N PRO A 20 -3.78 8.77 -10.75
CA PRO A 20 -3.41 9.83 -11.67
C PRO A 20 -4.00 11.15 -11.15
N ARG A 21 -3.14 12.13 -10.90
CA ARG A 21 -3.48 13.53 -10.58
C ARG A 21 -4.36 14.22 -11.63
N ARG A 22 -5.00 13.49 -12.54
CA ARG A 22 -5.81 14.03 -13.63
C ARG A 22 -7.23 14.44 -13.26
N PHE A 23 -7.72 14.13 -12.06
CA PHE A 23 -9.08 14.49 -11.65
C PHE A 23 -9.20 15.69 -10.71
N ALA A 24 -8.12 16.28 -10.24
CA ALA A 24 -8.16 17.42 -9.33
C ALA A 24 -8.09 18.81 -10.02
N THR A 25 -8.08 18.89 -11.37
CA THR A 25 -7.83 20.16 -12.09
C THR A 25 -8.93 20.55 -13.09
N LYS A 26 -10.19 20.19 -12.84
CA LYS A 26 -11.28 20.64 -13.74
C LYS A 26 -12.55 21.14 -13.05
N VAL A 27 -12.46 21.60 -11.81
CA VAL A 27 -13.54 22.36 -11.17
C VAL A 27 -12.94 23.57 -10.45
N THR A 28 -12.43 24.54 -11.18
CA THR A 28 -12.34 25.97 -10.79
C THR A 28 -11.77 26.77 -11.97
N GLN A 29 -12.57 27.03 -12.97
CA GLN A 29 -12.43 28.21 -13.80
C GLN A 29 -13.81 28.62 -14.30
N VAL A 30 -14.52 29.35 -13.47
CA VAL A 30 -15.56 30.29 -13.91
C VAL A 30 -15.22 31.62 -13.22
N GLY A 31 -14.74 32.55 -14.04
CA GLY A 31 -14.87 33.98 -13.91
C GLY A 31 -14.27 34.67 -12.68
N ASN A 32 -13.10 35.28 -12.86
CA ASN A 32 -12.79 36.57 -12.27
C ASN A 32 -12.02 37.37 -13.33
N ASP A 33 -12.75 38.12 -14.10
CA ASP A 33 -12.20 39.23 -14.83
C ASP A 33 -12.03 40.44 -13.90
N GLU A 34 -10.88 41.03 -14.00
CA GLU A 34 -10.43 42.39 -13.73
C GLU A 34 -11.07 43.19 -12.59
N ILE A 35 -10.28 43.54 -11.59
CA ILE A 35 -10.32 44.87 -10.96
C ILE A 35 -8.87 45.30 -10.70
N GLY A 36 -8.54 46.41 -11.39
CA GLY A 36 -7.27 47.06 -11.35
C GLY A 36 -7.02 47.83 -10.05
N SER A 37 -5.74 48.05 -9.80
CA SER A 37 -5.16 48.90 -8.77
C SER A 37 -5.58 50.37 -8.93
N GLY A 38 -6.02 50.99 -7.83
CA GLY A 38 -6.26 52.40 -7.77
C GLY A 38 -6.38 52.94 -6.34
N THR A 39 -5.33 53.53 -5.86
CA THR A 39 -5.26 54.35 -4.65
C THR A 39 -6.08 55.64 -4.82
N GLY A 40 -6.86 56.05 -3.79
CA GLY A 40 -7.48 57.36 -3.80
C GLY A 40 -8.43 57.62 -2.63
N ILE A 41 -7.94 58.35 -1.66
CA ILE A 41 -8.70 58.96 -0.58
C ILE A 41 -9.59 60.09 -1.13
N GLY A 42 -10.87 60.12 -0.79
CA GLY A 42 -11.76 61.25 -1.13
C GLY A 42 -13.05 61.25 -0.31
N LYS A 43 -13.09 62.09 0.73
CA LYS A 43 -14.31 62.49 1.41
C LYS A 43 -15.16 63.37 0.45
N ILE A 44 -16.46 63.06 0.33
CA ILE A 44 -17.44 64.08 -0.10
C ILE A 44 -18.70 63.93 0.74
N THR A 45 -19.04 65.01 1.41
CA THR A 45 -20.29 65.34 2.11
C THR A 45 -21.31 66.00 1.18
N GLY A 46 -22.58 65.81 1.48
CA GLY A 46 -23.72 66.59 0.95
C GLY A 46 -24.69 65.75 0.15
N GLY A 47 -25.96 65.68 0.43
CA GLY A 47 -26.93 66.62 0.89
C GLY A 47 -28.24 66.32 0.18
N VAL A 48 -29.23 65.95 0.95
CA VAL A 48 -30.70 66.17 0.85
C VAL A 48 -31.35 66.50 -0.50
N ARG A 49 -32.38 65.69 -0.90
CA ARG A 49 -33.77 66.18 -1.04
C ARG A 49 -34.78 65.05 -1.16
N ALA A 50 -35.88 65.25 -0.40
CA ALA A 50 -37.06 64.42 -0.34
C ALA A 50 -37.92 64.56 -1.61
N ASN A 51 -38.69 63.54 -1.93
CA ASN A 51 -40.07 63.77 -2.37
C ASN A 51 -40.97 62.55 -2.08
N ASP A 52 -42.19 62.92 -1.66
CA ASP A 52 -43.26 62.12 -1.09
C ASP A 52 -43.92 61.13 -2.08
N GLY A 53 -44.41 60.03 -1.57
CA GLY A 53 -45.31 59.14 -2.29
C GLY A 53 -45.82 57.99 -1.42
N HIS A 54 -46.94 58.21 -0.76
CA HIS A 54 -47.63 57.23 0.10
C HIS A 54 -47.85 55.83 -0.49
N SER A 55 -47.46 54.81 0.24
CA SER A 55 -48.26 53.58 0.39
C SER A 55 -47.90 52.92 1.71
N LYS A 56 -48.82 52.91 2.64
CA LYS A 56 -48.72 52.18 3.92
C LYS A 56 -48.90 50.70 3.66
N VAL A 57 -47.82 49.95 3.69
CA VAL A 57 -47.85 48.53 3.91
C VAL A 57 -47.47 48.29 5.38
N ASN A 58 -48.46 47.87 6.16
CA ASN A 58 -48.23 47.42 7.55
C ASN A 58 -47.38 46.16 7.50
N THR A 59 -46.08 46.31 7.72
CA THR A 59 -45.19 45.21 8.08
C THR A 59 -45.27 45.03 9.59
N PRO A 60 -45.56 43.85 10.15
CA PRO A 60 -45.46 43.64 11.56
C PRO A 60 -44.01 43.86 11.99
N SER A 61 -43.80 44.74 12.96
CA SER A 61 -42.53 44.95 13.61
C SER A 61 -42.04 43.62 14.14
N LYS A 62 -41.06 43.01 13.48
CA LYS A 62 -40.30 41.93 14.10
C LYS A 62 -39.55 42.50 15.27
N GLU A 63 -40.00 42.16 16.50
CA GLU A 63 -39.19 42.34 17.66
C GLU A 63 -37.80 41.73 17.39
N ILE A 64 -36.79 42.56 17.40
CA ILE A 64 -35.41 42.08 17.30
C ILE A 64 -35.15 41.37 18.62
N VAL A 65 -35.10 40.06 18.57
CA VAL A 65 -34.71 39.20 19.71
C VAL A 65 -33.28 39.61 20.10
N THR A 66 -33.14 40.42 21.12
CA THR A 66 -31.87 40.94 21.63
C THR A 66 -31.14 39.94 22.53
N HIS A 67 -31.73 38.81 22.83
CA HIS A 67 -31.09 37.75 23.61
C HIS A 67 -31.20 36.44 22.86
N LEU A 68 -30.04 35.95 22.39
CA LEU A 68 -29.95 34.58 21.92
C LEU A 68 -29.99 33.66 23.15
N PRO A 69 -30.77 32.55 23.12
CA PRO A 69 -30.76 31.55 24.18
C PRO A 69 -29.36 30.93 24.32
N PRO A 70 -29.02 30.41 25.49
CA PRO A 70 -27.77 29.65 25.65
C PRO A 70 -27.67 28.54 24.62
N LEU A 71 -26.47 28.23 24.17
CA LEU A 71 -26.23 27.16 23.18
C LEU A 71 -26.67 25.76 23.66
N THR A 72 -27.04 25.63 24.92
CA THR A 72 -27.57 24.41 25.53
C THR A 72 -29.10 24.30 25.44
N GLU A 73 -29.79 25.35 24.99
CA GLU A 73 -31.24 25.37 24.82
C GLU A 73 -31.60 25.40 23.33
N PRO A 74 -32.61 24.64 22.91
CA PRO A 74 -33.13 24.70 21.55
C PRO A 74 -33.63 26.11 21.21
N LEU A 75 -33.42 26.57 19.97
CA LEU A 75 -34.00 27.81 19.50
C LEU A 75 -35.55 27.73 19.54
N PRO A 76 -36.25 28.79 19.98
CA PRO A 76 -37.70 28.83 19.91
C PRO A 76 -38.19 28.51 18.50
N ASP A 77 -39.26 27.73 18.39
CA ASP A 77 -39.90 27.31 17.13
C ASP A 77 -39.06 26.36 16.24
N MET A 78 -37.93 25.85 16.72
CA MET A 78 -37.24 24.76 16.07
C MET A 78 -37.68 23.42 16.65
N PRO A 79 -37.88 22.39 15.80
CA PRO A 79 -38.15 21.06 16.31
C PRO A 79 -36.98 20.56 17.14
N GLU A 80 -37.28 19.81 18.22
CA GLU A 80 -36.23 19.19 19.03
C GLU A 80 -35.28 18.39 18.14
N ALA A 81 -33.99 18.57 18.37
CA ALA A 81 -32.95 17.82 17.64
C ALA A 81 -33.10 16.33 17.96
N VAL A 82 -33.54 15.58 16.97
CA VAL A 82 -33.52 14.11 17.06
C VAL A 82 -32.09 13.69 16.74
N TYR A 83 -31.32 13.42 17.78
CA TYR A 83 -29.99 12.83 17.59
C TYR A 83 -30.18 11.44 17.02
N ALA A 84 -29.49 11.14 15.92
CA ALA A 84 -29.36 9.77 15.46
C ALA A 84 -28.84 8.94 16.64
N ALA A 85 -29.54 7.88 16.99
CA ALA A 85 -29.04 6.94 17.99
C ALA A 85 -27.61 6.56 17.55
N PRO A 86 -26.63 6.63 18.47
CA PRO A 86 -25.31 6.14 18.13
C PRO A 86 -25.51 4.73 17.58
N MET A 87 -25.04 4.46 16.36
CA MET A 87 -25.13 3.11 15.78
C MET A 87 -24.46 2.17 16.77
N ALA A 88 -25.28 1.51 17.59
CA ALA A 88 -24.83 0.56 18.61
C ALA A 88 -24.23 -0.70 17.97
N GLU A 89 -24.36 -0.85 16.67
CA GLU A 89 -23.68 -1.88 15.91
C GLU A 89 -22.21 -1.49 15.79
N SER A 90 -21.43 -2.00 16.73
CA SER A 90 -20.00 -2.10 16.55
C SER A 90 -19.77 -2.73 15.16
N ALA A 91 -18.96 -2.10 14.31
CA ALA A 91 -18.59 -2.63 13.01
C ALA A 91 -17.92 -4.01 13.20
N ILE A 92 -18.74 -5.07 13.23
CA ILE A 92 -18.28 -6.45 13.40
C ILE A 92 -18.17 -7.04 12.01
N THR A 93 -16.98 -7.51 11.68
CA THR A 93 -16.77 -8.25 10.43
C THR A 93 -17.49 -9.59 10.52
N LYS A 94 -18.46 -9.81 9.64
CA LYS A 94 -19.12 -11.11 9.44
C LYS A 94 -18.32 -11.90 8.41
N VAL A 95 -18.19 -13.21 8.61
CA VAL A 95 -17.49 -14.11 7.68
C VAL A 95 -18.35 -15.34 7.44
N THR A 96 -18.64 -15.64 6.17
CA THR A 96 -19.33 -16.85 5.72
C THR A 96 -18.40 -17.64 4.80
N THR A 97 -18.33 -18.94 5.00
CA THR A 97 -17.60 -19.86 4.10
C THR A 97 -18.61 -20.71 3.34
N LEU A 98 -18.57 -20.63 2.02
CA LEU A 98 -19.44 -21.43 1.16
C LEU A 98 -18.94 -22.88 1.06
N PRO A 99 -19.81 -23.83 0.63
CA PRO A 99 -19.45 -25.26 0.54
C PRO A 99 -18.26 -25.55 -0.37
N ASN A 100 -18.00 -24.71 -1.38
CA ASN A 100 -16.86 -24.82 -2.30
C ASN A 100 -15.55 -24.25 -1.72
N GLY A 101 -15.58 -23.74 -0.48
CA GLY A 101 -14.43 -23.15 0.19
C GLY A 101 -14.24 -21.65 -0.04
N LEU A 102 -15.06 -20.99 -0.87
CA LEU A 102 -15.04 -19.54 -1.05
C LEU A 102 -15.46 -18.84 0.24
N ARG A 103 -14.68 -17.86 0.67
CA ARG A 103 -14.94 -17.09 1.89
C ARG A 103 -15.44 -15.70 1.53
N ILE A 104 -16.50 -15.27 2.23
CA ILE A 104 -17.13 -13.97 2.06
C ILE A 104 -17.04 -13.24 3.39
N ALA A 105 -16.48 -12.04 3.39
CA ALA A 105 -16.32 -11.22 4.58
C ALA A 105 -16.92 -9.84 4.35
N SER A 106 -17.70 -9.33 5.29
CA SER A 106 -18.22 -7.97 5.19
C SER A 106 -18.10 -7.20 6.50
N GLU A 107 -17.95 -5.89 6.39
CA GLU A 107 -18.00 -4.96 7.50
C GLU A 107 -19.00 -3.85 7.19
N PRO A 108 -20.05 -3.66 7.99
CA PRO A 108 -20.98 -2.56 7.79
C PRO A 108 -20.28 -1.22 8.09
N ARG A 109 -20.48 -0.25 7.22
CA ARG A 109 -20.03 1.13 7.41
C ARG A 109 -21.08 2.11 6.94
N TYR A 110 -21.31 3.15 7.71
CA TYR A 110 -22.27 4.20 7.38
C TYR A 110 -21.86 4.95 6.09
N GLY A 111 -22.82 5.21 5.21
CA GLY A 111 -22.68 6.01 3.99
C GLY A 111 -23.20 5.28 2.76
N GLN A 112 -23.27 6.02 1.64
CA GLN A 112 -23.86 5.54 0.38
C GLN A 112 -22.84 4.88 -0.55
N PHE A 113 -21.58 4.79 -0.16
CA PHE A 113 -20.52 4.13 -0.93
C PHE A 113 -20.09 2.83 -0.27
N CYS A 114 -19.77 1.86 -1.09
CA CYS A 114 -19.14 0.62 -0.65
C CYS A 114 -17.83 0.39 -1.41
N THR A 115 -17.00 -0.48 -0.85
CA THR A 115 -15.85 -1.08 -1.55
C THR A 115 -16.03 -2.58 -1.49
N VAL A 116 -16.07 -3.22 -2.64
CA VAL A 116 -16.17 -4.68 -2.79
C VAL A 116 -15.02 -5.16 -3.65
N GLY A 117 -14.50 -6.33 -3.36
CA GLY A 117 -13.42 -6.89 -4.17
C GLY A 117 -13.01 -8.28 -3.72
N LEU A 118 -11.99 -8.78 -4.39
CA LEU A 118 -11.41 -10.08 -4.14
C LEU A 118 -9.97 -9.94 -3.67
N VAL A 119 -9.59 -10.74 -2.70
CA VAL A 119 -8.20 -10.98 -2.32
C VAL A 119 -7.90 -12.45 -2.58
N ILE A 120 -7.00 -12.68 -3.51
CA ILE A 120 -6.66 -14.02 -4.03
C ILE A 120 -5.25 -14.36 -3.54
N ASP A 121 -5.08 -15.56 -3.01
CA ASP A 121 -3.78 -16.13 -2.66
C ASP A 121 -3.05 -16.54 -3.95
N SER A 122 -2.52 -15.53 -4.66
CA SER A 122 -1.91 -15.59 -5.98
C SER A 122 -0.88 -14.48 -6.10
N GLY A 123 0.19 -14.71 -6.83
CA GLY A 123 1.26 -13.72 -6.98
C GLY A 123 2.55 -14.35 -7.48
N PRO A 124 3.60 -13.54 -7.71
CA PRO A 124 4.86 -14.02 -8.26
C PRO A 124 5.50 -15.18 -7.51
N ARG A 125 5.33 -15.25 -6.19
CA ARG A 125 5.87 -16.39 -5.41
C ARG A 125 5.38 -17.76 -5.85
N TYR A 126 4.24 -17.81 -6.56
CA TYR A 126 3.63 -19.03 -7.06
C TYR A 126 3.96 -19.31 -8.54
N GLU A 127 4.80 -18.49 -9.17
CA GLU A 127 5.19 -18.62 -10.57
C GLU A 127 6.34 -19.63 -10.80
N VAL A 128 6.64 -20.51 -9.83
CA VAL A 128 7.74 -21.50 -9.92
C VAL A 128 7.67 -22.35 -11.18
N ALA A 129 6.47 -22.76 -11.60
CA ALA A 129 6.24 -23.57 -12.79
C ALA A 129 5.84 -22.75 -14.03
N TYR A 130 5.89 -21.44 -13.94
CA TYR A 130 5.45 -20.49 -14.98
C TYR A 130 6.58 -19.53 -15.34
N PRO A 131 6.54 -18.91 -16.53
CA PRO A 131 7.43 -17.77 -16.81
C PRO A 131 7.23 -16.66 -15.78
N GLY A 132 8.32 -16.08 -15.29
CA GLY A 132 8.23 -14.96 -14.35
C GLY A 132 7.50 -13.77 -14.98
N GLY A 133 6.58 -13.14 -14.23
CA GLY A 133 5.83 -11.97 -14.69
C GLY A 133 4.37 -12.23 -15.05
N VAL A 134 3.87 -13.45 -14.93
CA VAL A 134 2.43 -13.77 -15.15
C VAL A 134 1.54 -12.88 -14.30
N SER A 135 1.83 -12.71 -13.01
CA SER A 135 1.07 -11.82 -12.12
C SER A 135 1.14 -10.35 -12.54
N HIS A 136 2.25 -9.90 -13.10
CA HIS A 136 2.39 -8.55 -13.65
C HIS A 136 1.50 -8.36 -14.88
N PHE A 137 1.45 -9.35 -15.79
CA PHE A 137 0.53 -9.33 -16.92
C PHE A 137 -0.93 -9.32 -16.47
N LEU A 138 -1.31 -10.15 -15.49
CA LEU A 138 -2.67 -10.18 -14.96
C LEU A 138 -3.08 -8.85 -14.35
N GLU A 139 -2.16 -8.13 -13.70
CA GLU A 139 -2.41 -6.76 -13.21
C GLU A 139 -2.72 -5.79 -14.36
N LYS A 140 -1.99 -5.88 -15.49
CA LYS A 140 -2.22 -5.02 -16.67
C LYS A 140 -3.46 -5.41 -17.48
N LEU A 141 -3.81 -6.69 -17.48
CA LEU A 141 -4.99 -7.22 -18.17
C LEU A 141 -6.27 -7.09 -17.34
N ALA A 142 -6.16 -6.74 -16.06
CA ALA A 142 -7.30 -6.56 -15.19
C ALA A 142 -8.28 -5.51 -15.77
N PHE A 143 -9.58 -5.81 -15.67
CA PHE A 143 -10.66 -4.97 -16.17
C PHE A 143 -10.60 -4.67 -17.68
N ASN A 144 -10.06 -5.60 -18.48
CA ASN A 144 -10.16 -5.61 -19.94
C ASN A 144 -11.44 -6.35 -20.38
N SER A 145 -11.45 -6.97 -21.58
CA SER A 145 -12.65 -7.67 -22.05
C SER A 145 -12.94 -8.94 -21.24
N THR A 146 -14.21 -9.23 -21.10
CA THR A 146 -14.74 -10.45 -20.47
C THR A 146 -15.80 -11.07 -21.37
N VAL A 147 -16.31 -12.21 -21.00
CA VAL A 147 -17.42 -12.86 -21.75
C VAL A 147 -18.64 -11.93 -21.89
N ASN A 148 -18.96 -11.15 -20.85
CA ASN A 148 -20.14 -10.26 -20.82
C ASN A 148 -19.83 -8.81 -21.19
N PHE A 149 -18.56 -8.39 -21.14
CA PHE A 149 -18.12 -7.03 -21.47
C PHE A 149 -17.10 -7.07 -22.60
N PRO A 150 -17.45 -6.57 -23.81
CA PRO A 150 -16.62 -6.78 -25.01
C PRO A 150 -15.28 -6.03 -25.00
N ASN A 151 -15.12 -5.02 -24.13
CA ASN A 151 -13.91 -4.23 -24.02
C ASN A 151 -13.87 -3.45 -22.70
N ARG A 152 -12.71 -2.87 -22.40
CA ARG A 152 -12.46 -2.06 -21.19
C ARG A 152 -13.43 -0.86 -21.08
N ASP A 153 -13.77 -0.22 -22.19
CA ASP A 153 -14.66 0.95 -22.17
C ASP A 153 -16.08 0.59 -21.71
N ALA A 154 -16.56 -0.63 -22.05
CA ALA A 154 -17.84 -1.13 -21.59
C ALA A 154 -17.84 -1.32 -20.05
N ILE A 155 -16.76 -1.84 -19.49
CA ILE A 155 -16.57 -2.00 -18.03
C ILE A 155 -16.53 -0.61 -17.35
N LEU A 156 -15.69 0.29 -17.85
CA LEU A 156 -15.56 1.64 -17.29
C LEU A 156 -16.89 2.41 -17.35
N LYS A 157 -17.64 2.28 -18.45
CA LYS A 157 -18.96 2.90 -18.59
C LYS A 157 -19.97 2.36 -17.58
N GLU A 158 -19.92 1.04 -17.30
CA GLU A 158 -20.81 0.44 -16.29
C GLU A 158 -20.46 0.95 -14.88
N LEU A 159 -19.17 1.07 -14.56
CA LEU A 159 -18.71 1.65 -13.30
C LEU A 159 -19.10 3.13 -13.19
N GLU A 160 -18.85 3.92 -14.23
CA GLU A 160 -19.13 5.36 -14.23
C GLU A 160 -20.62 5.68 -14.04
N LYS A 161 -21.54 4.86 -14.57
CA LYS A 161 -22.98 5.02 -14.34
C LYS A 161 -23.34 5.04 -12.85
N ASN A 162 -22.57 4.32 -12.04
CA ASN A 162 -22.80 4.15 -10.63
C ASN A 162 -21.74 4.86 -9.77
N GLY A 163 -21.00 5.82 -10.38
CA GLY A 163 -19.93 6.55 -9.70
C GLY A 163 -18.78 5.69 -9.22
N GLY A 164 -18.54 4.55 -9.90
CA GLY A 164 -17.57 3.54 -9.51
C GLY A 164 -16.16 3.78 -10.05
N ILE A 165 -15.18 3.32 -9.28
CA ILE A 165 -13.77 3.21 -9.66
C ILE A 165 -13.29 1.80 -9.38
N CYS A 166 -12.37 1.28 -10.19
CA CYS A 166 -11.78 -0.03 -9.99
C CYS A 166 -10.25 0.04 -10.00
N ASP A 167 -9.64 -0.92 -9.34
CA ASP A 167 -8.19 -1.09 -9.29
C ASP A 167 -7.82 -2.57 -9.18
N CYS A 168 -6.64 -2.93 -9.69
CA CYS A 168 -6.05 -4.24 -9.50
C CYS A 168 -4.60 -4.08 -9.07
N GLN A 169 -4.21 -4.79 -8.04
CA GLN A 169 -2.86 -4.72 -7.48
C GLN A 169 -2.33 -6.12 -7.21
N SER A 170 -1.10 -6.38 -7.63
CA SER A 170 -0.39 -7.59 -7.25
C SER A 170 0.64 -7.28 -6.15
N SER A 171 0.69 -8.13 -5.14
CA SER A 171 1.82 -8.24 -4.21
C SER A 171 2.55 -9.56 -4.49
N ARG A 172 3.60 -9.87 -3.72
CA ARG A 172 4.32 -11.15 -3.95
C ARG A 172 3.50 -12.38 -3.64
N ASP A 173 2.49 -12.27 -2.79
CA ASP A 173 1.66 -13.38 -2.28
C ASP A 173 0.16 -13.21 -2.52
N THR A 174 -0.28 -12.06 -3.00
CA THR A 174 -1.71 -11.83 -3.25
C THR A 174 -1.95 -10.99 -4.49
N LEU A 175 -3.03 -11.31 -5.20
CA LEU A 175 -3.61 -10.50 -6.27
C LEU A 175 -4.96 -9.97 -5.78
N ILE A 176 -5.19 -8.67 -5.91
CA ILE A 176 -6.37 -7.98 -5.39
C ILE A 176 -7.08 -7.27 -6.52
N TYR A 177 -8.36 -7.58 -6.69
CA TYR A 177 -9.28 -6.82 -7.53
C TYR A 177 -10.25 -6.08 -6.64
N ALA A 178 -10.40 -4.78 -6.79
CA ALA A 178 -11.27 -3.97 -5.97
C ALA A 178 -12.05 -2.96 -6.80
N ALA A 179 -13.28 -2.69 -6.38
CA ALA A 179 -14.07 -1.60 -6.91
C ALA A 179 -14.79 -0.86 -5.79
N SER A 180 -14.77 0.46 -5.85
CA SER A 180 -15.54 1.34 -4.96
C SER A 180 -16.68 1.96 -5.76
N ILE A 181 -17.92 1.87 -5.25
CA ILE A 181 -19.12 2.23 -6.00
C ILE A 181 -20.24 2.67 -5.03
N ASP A 182 -21.33 3.23 -5.57
CA ASP A 182 -22.56 3.45 -4.80
C ASP A 182 -23.10 2.12 -4.28
N SER A 183 -23.49 2.06 -2.99
CA SER A 183 -23.93 0.82 -2.33
C SER A 183 -25.17 0.18 -2.97
N ARG A 184 -26.00 0.97 -3.69
CA ARG A 184 -27.17 0.45 -4.41
C ARG A 184 -26.80 -0.36 -5.66
N ALA A 185 -25.56 -0.27 -6.11
CA ALA A 185 -25.05 -0.98 -7.29
C ALA A 185 -24.25 -2.25 -6.96
N ILE A 186 -24.47 -2.83 -5.77
CA ILE A 186 -23.74 -4.01 -5.30
C ILE A 186 -23.91 -5.22 -6.24
N ASP A 187 -25.09 -5.44 -6.79
CA ASP A 187 -25.33 -6.50 -7.79
C ASP A 187 -24.44 -6.31 -9.03
N SER A 188 -24.43 -5.08 -9.59
CA SER A 188 -23.65 -4.77 -10.78
C SER A 188 -22.14 -4.94 -10.57
N VAL A 189 -21.62 -4.47 -9.44
CA VAL A 189 -20.18 -4.56 -9.14
C VAL A 189 -19.76 -6.00 -8.84
N THR A 190 -20.59 -6.77 -8.15
CA THR A 190 -20.28 -8.18 -7.82
C THR A 190 -20.25 -9.02 -9.10
N ARG A 191 -21.21 -8.81 -10.01
CA ARG A 191 -21.21 -9.43 -11.34
C ARG A 191 -19.97 -9.06 -12.13
N LEU A 192 -19.61 -7.76 -12.18
CA LEU A 192 -18.44 -7.28 -12.91
C LEU A 192 -17.15 -7.89 -12.36
N LEU A 193 -16.99 -7.95 -11.05
CA LEU A 193 -15.82 -8.56 -10.41
C LEU A 193 -15.74 -10.07 -10.72
N ALA A 194 -16.86 -10.78 -10.72
CA ALA A 194 -16.90 -12.19 -11.10
C ALA A 194 -16.47 -12.39 -12.57
N ASP A 195 -16.96 -11.55 -13.47
CA ASP A 195 -16.58 -11.60 -14.89
C ASP A 195 -15.08 -11.34 -15.10
N VAL A 196 -14.55 -10.29 -14.45
CA VAL A 196 -13.13 -9.92 -14.58
C VAL A 196 -12.20 -11.01 -14.04
N THR A 197 -12.59 -11.72 -13.00
CA THR A 197 -11.72 -12.69 -12.32
C THR A 197 -11.88 -14.12 -12.80
N LEU A 198 -13.09 -14.51 -13.21
CA LEU A 198 -13.41 -15.89 -13.61
C LEU A 198 -13.68 -16.06 -15.11
N ARG A 199 -14.01 -14.96 -15.81
CA ARG A 199 -14.43 -15.02 -17.22
C ARG A 199 -13.72 -13.97 -18.11
N PRO A 200 -12.40 -13.69 -17.89
CA PRO A 200 -11.66 -12.79 -18.75
C PRO A 200 -11.44 -13.41 -20.13
N THR A 201 -11.59 -12.63 -21.20
CA THR A 201 -11.40 -13.13 -22.58
C THR A 201 -9.93 -13.37 -22.90
N LEU A 202 -9.04 -12.50 -22.44
CA LEU A 202 -7.59 -12.55 -22.67
C LEU A 202 -7.25 -12.79 -24.15
N SER A 203 -7.83 -11.96 -25.04
CA SER A 203 -7.54 -12.08 -26.46
C SER A 203 -6.05 -11.88 -26.76
N GLU A 204 -5.53 -12.50 -27.83
CA GLU A 204 -4.13 -12.32 -28.24
C GLU A 204 -3.77 -10.85 -28.44
N GLN A 205 -4.71 -10.03 -28.91
CA GLN A 205 -4.50 -8.60 -29.07
C GLN A 205 -4.30 -7.92 -27.71
N GLU A 206 -5.08 -8.26 -26.70
CA GLU A 206 -4.95 -7.70 -25.34
C GLU A 206 -3.65 -8.14 -24.67
N VAL A 207 -3.28 -9.41 -24.81
CA VAL A 207 -2.01 -9.95 -24.30
C VAL A 207 -0.82 -9.20 -24.92
N ASN A 208 -0.83 -9.01 -26.25
CA ASN A 208 0.20 -8.24 -26.95
C ASN A 208 0.23 -6.76 -26.53
N GLN A 209 -0.91 -6.15 -26.23
CA GLN A 209 -0.97 -4.79 -25.69
C GLN A 209 -0.43 -4.73 -24.26
N ALA A 210 -0.75 -5.72 -23.44
CA ALA A 210 -0.20 -5.83 -22.08
C ALA A 210 1.32 -6.00 -22.09
N ALA A 211 1.87 -6.84 -22.98
CA ALA A 211 3.31 -7.00 -23.15
C ALA A 211 4.01 -5.66 -23.47
N ARG A 212 3.43 -4.87 -24.38
CA ARG A 212 3.96 -3.52 -24.71
C ARG A 212 3.87 -2.57 -23.52
N ALA A 213 2.76 -2.62 -22.77
CA ALA A 213 2.58 -1.77 -21.59
C ALA A 213 3.56 -2.13 -20.48
N VAL A 214 3.81 -3.43 -20.24
CA VAL A 214 4.81 -3.94 -19.30
C VAL A 214 6.21 -3.50 -19.71
N ASN A 215 6.58 -3.69 -20.98
CA ASN A 215 7.90 -3.25 -21.48
C ASN A 215 8.11 -1.74 -21.29
N PHE A 216 7.12 -0.94 -21.65
CA PHE A 216 7.17 0.52 -21.45
C PHE A 216 7.29 0.91 -19.97
N GLU A 217 6.62 0.18 -19.09
CA GLU A 217 6.73 0.41 -17.64
C GLU A 217 8.13 0.07 -17.14
N LEU A 218 8.72 -1.05 -17.56
CA LEU A 218 10.09 -1.44 -17.20
C LEU A 218 11.12 -0.40 -17.67
N GLU A 219 11.03 0.06 -18.90
CA GLU A 219 11.87 1.14 -19.43
C GLU A 219 11.70 2.43 -18.62
N THR A 220 10.45 2.79 -18.31
CA THR A 220 10.13 3.98 -17.51
C THR A 220 10.68 3.87 -16.07
N LEU A 221 10.60 2.70 -15.45
CA LEU A 221 11.15 2.45 -14.12
C LEU A 221 12.67 2.55 -14.12
N GLY A 222 13.34 2.01 -15.17
CA GLY A 222 14.78 2.12 -15.34
C GLY A 222 15.29 3.55 -15.49
N MET A 223 14.45 4.45 -16.02
CA MET A 223 14.78 5.86 -16.25
C MET A 223 14.53 6.77 -15.05
N ARG A 224 13.81 6.31 -14.02
CA ARG A 224 13.48 7.14 -12.84
C ARG A 224 14.65 7.20 -11.86
N PRO A 225 14.89 8.34 -11.21
CA PRO A 225 15.90 8.43 -10.15
C PRO A 225 15.54 7.60 -8.92
N GLU A 226 14.22 7.38 -8.68
CA GLU A 226 13.75 6.51 -7.61
C GLU A 226 13.67 5.07 -8.11
N GLN A 227 14.68 4.29 -7.80
CA GLN A 227 14.84 2.90 -8.23
C GLN A 227 14.16 1.89 -7.30
N GLU A 228 13.32 2.33 -6.37
CA GLU A 228 12.75 1.49 -5.28
C GLU A 228 12.07 0.20 -5.78
N PRO A 229 11.20 0.19 -6.83
CA PRO A 229 10.57 -1.05 -7.27
C PRO A 229 11.57 -2.12 -7.74
N ILE A 230 12.59 -1.71 -8.50
CA ILE A 230 13.65 -2.60 -9.02
C ILE A 230 14.51 -3.11 -7.85
N LEU A 231 14.91 -2.23 -6.95
CA LEU A 231 15.73 -2.57 -5.79
C LEU A 231 15.00 -3.51 -4.82
N MET A 232 13.66 -3.37 -4.69
CA MET A 232 12.87 -4.29 -3.88
C MET A 232 12.82 -5.68 -4.51
N ASP A 233 12.82 -5.81 -5.83
CA ASP A 233 12.96 -7.11 -6.49
C ASP A 233 14.37 -7.68 -6.30
N MET A 234 15.40 -6.88 -6.51
CA MET A 234 16.79 -7.30 -6.33
C MET A 234 17.09 -7.77 -4.90
N ILE A 235 16.59 -7.07 -3.86
CA ILE A 235 16.85 -7.47 -2.48
C ILE A 235 16.10 -8.76 -2.12
N HIS A 236 14.91 -9.00 -2.67
CA HIS A 236 14.21 -10.28 -2.49
C HIS A 236 14.94 -11.42 -3.21
N ALA A 237 15.43 -11.21 -4.41
CA ALA A 237 16.25 -12.19 -5.12
C ALA A 237 17.55 -12.52 -4.36
N ALA A 238 18.16 -11.53 -3.68
CA ALA A 238 19.32 -11.76 -2.83
C ALA A 238 18.96 -12.51 -1.53
N ALA A 239 17.83 -12.17 -0.93
CA ALA A 239 17.38 -12.70 0.36
C ALA A 239 16.84 -14.13 0.28
N TYR A 240 16.20 -14.49 -0.83
CA TYR A 240 15.52 -15.76 -1.06
C TYR A 240 16.00 -16.41 -2.36
N ARG A 241 17.31 -16.66 -2.44
CA ARG A 241 17.93 -17.18 -3.66
C ARG A 241 17.32 -18.53 -4.04
N ASP A 242 16.96 -18.65 -5.31
CA ASP A 242 16.37 -19.88 -5.90
C ASP A 242 15.12 -20.37 -5.16
N ASN A 243 14.34 -19.44 -4.61
CA ASN A 243 13.22 -19.70 -3.74
C ASN A 243 12.01 -18.85 -4.13
N THR A 244 10.82 -19.24 -3.69
CA THR A 244 9.53 -18.63 -4.08
C THR A 244 9.45 -17.11 -3.92
N LEU A 245 9.89 -16.57 -2.78
CA LEU A 245 9.89 -15.11 -2.54
C LEU A 245 11.02 -14.36 -3.28
N GLY A 246 12.02 -15.08 -3.79
CA GLY A 246 13.07 -14.53 -4.64
C GLY A 246 12.64 -14.32 -6.09
N LEU A 247 11.51 -14.89 -6.53
CA LEU A 247 10.98 -14.70 -7.87
C LEU A 247 10.61 -13.22 -8.11
N PRO A 248 10.86 -12.70 -9.32
CA PRO A 248 10.66 -11.29 -9.61
C PRO A 248 9.17 -10.92 -9.61
N LYS A 249 8.84 -9.78 -9.04
CA LYS A 249 7.51 -9.19 -9.16
C LYS A 249 7.33 -8.48 -10.50
N LEU A 250 8.38 -7.80 -10.94
CA LEU A 250 8.43 -7.18 -12.25
C LEU A 250 8.73 -8.27 -13.29
N CYS A 251 8.01 -8.27 -14.39
CA CYS A 251 8.24 -9.24 -15.47
C CYS A 251 9.66 -9.08 -16.03
N PRO A 252 10.49 -10.12 -16.03
CA PRO A 252 11.79 -10.05 -16.68
C PRO A 252 11.63 -9.82 -18.19
N PRO A 253 12.49 -8.98 -18.82
CA PRO A 253 12.42 -8.73 -20.27
C PRO A 253 12.48 -10.02 -21.11
N GLU A 254 13.22 -11.02 -20.63
CA GLU A 254 13.44 -12.29 -21.32
C GLU A 254 12.18 -13.17 -21.40
N THR A 255 11.23 -12.96 -20.48
CA THR A 255 10.00 -13.76 -20.40
C THR A 255 8.79 -13.08 -21.05
N LEU A 256 8.90 -11.83 -21.47
CA LEU A 256 7.81 -11.06 -22.08
C LEU A 256 7.13 -11.77 -23.25
N GLU A 257 7.92 -12.40 -24.13
CA GLU A 257 7.42 -13.10 -25.32
C GLU A 257 6.90 -14.52 -25.01
N SER A 258 7.23 -15.07 -23.85
CA SER A 258 6.82 -16.42 -23.44
C SER A 258 5.49 -16.45 -22.71
N ILE A 259 4.93 -15.29 -22.35
CA ILE A 259 3.64 -15.18 -21.67
C ILE A 259 2.54 -14.98 -22.72
N ASP A 260 1.88 -16.05 -23.07
CA ASP A 260 0.74 -16.07 -23.98
C ASP A 260 -0.60 -16.30 -23.24
N ARG A 261 -1.69 -16.33 -24.01
CA ARG A 261 -3.02 -16.61 -23.47
C ARG A 261 -3.10 -17.98 -22.78
N ALA A 262 -2.42 -18.99 -23.31
CA ALA A 262 -2.49 -20.35 -22.77
C ALA A 262 -1.81 -20.40 -21.39
N VAL A 263 -0.66 -19.75 -21.23
CA VAL A 263 0.05 -19.61 -19.95
C VAL A 263 -0.82 -18.89 -18.92
N LEU A 264 -1.43 -17.76 -19.31
CA LEU A 264 -2.29 -16.98 -18.42
C LEU A 264 -3.53 -17.77 -17.98
N MET A 265 -4.23 -18.42 -18.90
CA MET A 265 -5.41 -19.25 -18.58
C MET A 265 -5.06 -20.44 -17.70
N ASN A 266 -3.93 -21.10 -17.95
CA ASN A 266 -3.45 -22.19 -17.12
C ASN A 266 -3.14 -21.70 -15.69
N TYR A 267 -2.51 -20.54 -15.54
CA TYR A 267 -2.26 -19.93 -14.24
C TYR A 267 -3.56 -19.58 -13.50
N LEU A 268 -4.51 -18.92 -14.15
CA LEU A 268 -5.81 -18.57 -13.56
C LEU A 268 -6.56 -19.82 -13.07
N LYS A 269 -6.63 -20.86 -13.89
CA LYS A 269 -7.29 -22.14 -13.54
C LYS A 269 -6.78 -22.72 -12.21
N HIS A 270 -5.47 -22.66 -11.95
CA HIS A 270 -4.88 -23.27 -10.77
C HIS A 270 -4.87 -22.34 -9.54
N HIS A 271 -4.81 -21.02 -9.76
CA HIS A 271 -4.65 -20.05 -8.67
C HIS A 271 -5.95 -19.33 -8.30
N HIS A 272 -6.92 -19.20 -9.23
CA HIS A 272 -8.22 -18.59 -8.95
C HIS A 272 -9.25 -19.64 -8.51
N SER A 273 -8.85 -20.53 -7.61
CA SER A 273 -9.78 -21.51 -7.02
C SER A 273 -10.53 -20.92 -5.82
N PRO A 274 -11.78 -21.32 -5.56
CA PRO A 274 -12.60 -20.76 -4.48
C PRO A 274 -11.93 -20.80 -3.10
N SER A 275 -11.20 -21.87 -2.77
CA SER A 275 -10.50 -22.02 -1.49
C SER A 275 -9.35 -21.03 -1.28
N ARG A 276 -8.82 -20.47 -2.37
CA ARG A 276 -7.73 -19.47 -2.37
C ARG A 276 -8.23 -18.04 -2.44
N MET A 277 -9.56 -17.83 -2.45
CA MET A 277 -10.18 -16.52 -2.64
C MET A 277 -10.95 -16.08 -1.41
N VAL A 278 -10.94 -14.80 -1.15
CA VAL A 278 -11.82 -14.11 -0.20
C VAL A 278 -12.49 -12.95 -0.92
N ILE A 279 -13.81 -12.92 -0.92
CA ILE A 279 -14.57 -11.75 -1.34
C ILE A 279 -14.82 -10.91 -0.10
N ALA A 280 -14.37 -9.67 -0.12
CA ALA A 280 -14.55 -8.74 0.99
C ALA A 280 -15.42 -7.57 0.54
N GLY A 281 -16.29 -7.10 1.46
CA GLY A 281 -17.15 -5.94 1.24
C GLY A 281 -17.16 -5.02 2.45
N VAL A 282 -17.03 -3.72 2.22
CA VAL A 282 -17.08 -2.69 3.27
C VAL A 282 -18.16 -1.67 2.93
N GLY A 283 -19.11 -1.48 3.86
CA GLY A 283 -20.28 -0.63 3.63
C GLY A 283 -21.38 -1.33 2.86
N VAL A 284 -21.48 -2.65 2.98
CA VAL A 284 -22.49 -3.51 2.35
C VAL A 284 -23.20 -4.36 3.40
N ASP A 285 -24.43 -4.77 3.10
CA ASP A 285 -25.11 -5.80 3.88
C ASP A 285 -24.47 -7.18 3.61
N HIS A 286 -24.34 -7.98 4.66
CA HIS A 286 -23.67 -9.28 4.55
C HIS A 286 -24.47 -10.29 3.75
N ASP A 287 -25.77 -10.38 4.02
CA ASP A 287 -26.63 -11.41 3.44
C ASP A 287 -26.88 -11.11 1.96
N GLU A 288 -27.02 -9.82 1.61
CA GLU A 288 -27.09 -9.35 0.23
C GLU A 288 -25.78 -9.66 -0.55
N LEU A 289 -24.62 -9.42 0.06
CA LEU A 289 -23.34 -9.77 -0.55
C LEU A 289 -23.21 -11.28 -0.78
N VAL A 290 -23.62 -12.11 0.19
CA VAL A 290 -23.59 -13.57 0.08
C VAL A 290 -24.48 -14.04 -1.06
N GLU A 291 -25.69 -13.48 -1.23
CA GLU A 291 -26.61 -13.80 -2.32
C GLU A 291 -25.99 -13.50 -3.68
N HIS A 292 -25.48 -12.28 -3.89
CA HIS A 292 -24.85 -11.90 -5.15
C HIS A 292 -23.58 -12.70 -5.47
N VAL A 293 -22.77 -12.98 -4.45
CA VAL A 293 -21.58 -13.83 -4.63
C VAL A 293 -21.97 -15.25 -5.00
N THR A 294 -22.97 -15.82 -4.38
CA THR A 294 -23.45 -17.16 -4.73
C THR A 294 -23.90 -17.21 -6.18
N LYS A 295 -24.69 -16.23 -6.60
CA LYS A 295 -25.19 -16.12 -7.98
C LYS A 295 -24.06 -16.03 -9.02
N TYR A 296 -23.07 -15.15 -8.83
CA TYR A 296 -22.09 -14.83 -9.88
C TYR A 296 -20.77 -15.61 -9.80
N PHE A 297 -20.41 -16.13 -8.61
CA PHE A 297 -19.15 -16.84 -8.40
C PHE A 297 -19.32 -18.35 -8.23
N VAL A 298 -20.56 -18.83 -7.97
CA VAL A 298 -20.81 -20.24 -7.72
C VAL A 298 -21.73 -20.84 -8.76
N GLU A 299 -22.83 -20.17 -9.12
CA GLU A 299 -23.81 -20.68 -10.09
C GLU A 299 -23.34 -20.50 -11.54
N GLU A 300 -22.49 -19.51 -11.81
CA GLU A 300 -21.90 -19.29 -13.13
C GLU A 300 -20.49 -19.88 -13.21
N GLU A 301 -20.23 -20.69 -14.23
CA GLU A 301 -18.96 -21.38 -14.44
C GLU A 301 -17.83 -20.42 -14.86
N ALA A 302 -16.60 -20.74 -14.46
CA ALA A 302 -15.41 -20.06 -14.93
C ALA A 302 -15.09 -20.42 -16.38
N ILE A 303 -14.50 -19.49 -17.15
CA ILE A 303 -14.23 -19.69 -18.58
C ILE A 303 -13.35 -20.91 -18.86
N TRP A 304 -12.41 -21.21 -17.99
CA TRP A 304 -11.48 -22.36 -18.14
C TRP A 304 -12.13 -23.72 -17.90
N GLU A 305 -13.36 -23.79 -17.37
CA GLU A 305 -14.10 -25.07 -17.27
C GLU A 305 -14.68 -25.50 -18.61
N SER A 306 -15.01 -24.56 -19.49
CA SER A 306 -15.56 -24.79 -20.82
C SER A 306 -14.49 -24.87 -21.92
N GLU A 307 -13.24 -24.52 -21.64
CA GLU A 307 -12.16 -24.61 -22.63
C GLU A 307 -11.59 -26.02 -22.76
N PRO A 308 -11.19 -26.43 -23.98
CA PRO A 308 -10.52 -27.74 -24.18
C PRO A 308 -9.26 -27.80 -23.30
N GLN A 309 -9.13 -28.85 -22.53
CA GLN A 309 -7.97 -29.05 -21.67
C GLN A 309 -6.69 -29.04 -22.53
N SER A 310 -5.77 -28.11 -22.21
CA SER A 310 -4.42 -28.18 -22.76
C SER A 310 -3.80 -29.52 -22.37
N ASN A 311 -3.03 -30.14 -23.27
CA ASN A 311 -2.35 -31.44 -23.03
C ASN A 311 -1.28 -31.35 -21.91
N GLU A 312 -1.06 -30.20 -21.32
CA GLU A 312 -0.23 -30.03 -20.14
C GLU A 312 -1.02 -30.48 -18.90
N GLY A 313 -0.50 -31.48 -18.21
CA GLY A 313 -1.07 -31.98 -16.96
C GLY A 313 -1.19 -30.87 -15.90
N PRO A 314 -1.99 -31.07 -14.84
CA PRO A 314 -2.22 -30.10 -13.81
C PRO A 314 -0.87 -29.71 -13.16
N LYS A 315 -0.50 -28.44 -13.27
CA LYS A 315 0.64 -27.89 -12.54
C LYS A 315 0.18 -27.69 -11.09
N GLN A 316 0.78 -28.44 -10.17
CA GLN A 316 0.49 -28.28 -8.75
C GLN A 316 0.93 -26.89 -8.29
N VAL A 317 0.06 -26.20 -7.55
CA VAL A 317 0.41 -24.93 -6.94
C VAL A 317 1.51 -25.14 -5.91
N ASP A 318 2.60 -24.38 -6.01
CA ASP A 318 3.68 -24.44 -5.05
C ASP A 318 3.23 -23.86 -3.69
N SER A 319 3.29 -24.68 -2.65
CA SER A 319 2.98 -24.31 -1.28
C SER A 319 4.21 -24.34 -0.36
N SER A 320 5.40 -24.38 -0.95
CA SER A 320 6.64 -24.44 -0.18
C SER A 320 6.82 -23.21 0.71
N ILE A 321 7.43 -23.43 1.87
CA ILE A 321 7.81 -22.36 2.79
C ILE A 321 9.06 -21.68 2.24
N ALA A 322 9.00 -20.36 2.12
CA ALA A 322 10.14 -19.59 1.68
C ALA A 322 11.29 -19.65 2.68
N GLN A 323 12.49 -19.88 2.18
CA GLN A 323 13.71 -20.01 2.99
C GLN A 323 14.61 -18.81 2.77
N TYR A 324 14.91 -18.11 3.85
CA TYR A 324 15.86 -17.00 3.82
C TYR A 324 17.29 -17.54 3.71
N THR A 325 18.02 -17.10 2.69
CA THR A 325 19.38 -17.55 2.37
C THR A 325 20.44 -16.48 2.64
N GLY A 326 20.06 -15.21 2.54
CA GLY A 326 21.02 -14.13 2.39
C GLY A 326 21.74 -14.17 1.03
N GLY A 327 22.49 -13.14 0.70
CA GLY A 327 23.26 -13.09 -0.53
C GLY A 327 23.43 -11.68 -1.10
N ILE A 328 23.90 -11.59 -2.33
CA ILE A 328 24.13 -10.33 -3.02
C ILE A 328 23.59 -10.40 -4.45
N VAL A 329 22.87 -9.34 -4.83
CA VAL A 329 22.50 -9.04 -6.22
C VAL A 329 22.94 -7.62 -6.55
N LYS A 330 23.70 -7.45 -7.62
CA LYS A 330 24.23 -6.15 -8.01
C LYS A 330 24.12 -5.94 -9.51
N GLU A 331 23.79 -4.71 -9.89
CA GLU A 331 23.68 -4.30 -11.27
C GLU A 331 24.42 -2.98 -11.48
N HIS A 332 25.46 -3.03 -12.30
CA HIS A 332 26.17 -1.82 -12.72
C HIS A 332 25.46 -1.23 -13.94
N CYS A 333 24.91 -0.05 -13.80
CA CYS A 333 24.20 0.65 -14.88
C CYS A 333 24.28 2.17 -14.69
N GLU A 334 24.10 2.90 -15.78
CA GLU A 334 23.89 4.34 -15.73
C GLU A 334 22.40 4.62 -15.46
N ILE A 335 22.12 5.34 -14.37
CA ILE A 335 20.76 5.83 -14.09
C ILE A 335 20.67 7.23 -14.67
N PRO A 336 19.77 7.48 -15.66
CA PRO A 336 19.70 8.75 -16.33
C PRO A 336 19.47 9.92 -15.36
N ILE A 337 20.29 10.94 -15.47
CA ILE A 337 20.14 12.16 -14.69
C ILE A 337 19.01 12.99 -15.32
N TYR A 338 17.94 13.21 -14.57
CA TYR A 338 16.92 14.17 -14.97
C TYR A 338 17.49 15.59 -14.78
N ALA A 339 18.10 16.13 -15.82
CA ALA A 339 18.69 17.47 -15.80
C ALA A 339 17.69 18.56 -15.37
N ALA A 340 16.41 18.38 -15.65
CA ALA A 340 15.34 19.28 -15.22
C ALA A 340 15.07 19.27 -13.71
N ALA A 341 15.49 18.23 -12.98
CA ALA A 341 15.25 18.10 -11.54
C ALA A 341 16.45 18.55 -10.68
N GLY A 342 17.60 18.86 -11.29
CA GLY A 342 18.82 19.24 -10.56
C GLY A 342 19.36 18.13 -9.64
N LEU A 343 18.98 16.88 -9.90
CA LEU A 343 19.41 15.73 -9.11
C LEU A 343 20.78 15.25 -9.57
N PRO A 344 21.70 14.92 -8.65
CA PRO A 344 22.96 14.30 -9.00
C PRO A 344 22.72 12.86 -9.49
N GLU A 345 23.71 12.28 -10.14
CA GLU A 345 23.78 10.84 -10.35
C GLU A 345 23.73 10.13 -9.00
N LEU A 346 22.89 9.08 -8.90
CA LEU A 346 22.69 8.36 -7.66
C LEU A 346 23.03 6.88 -7.82
N ALA A 347 23.77 6.34 -6.87
CA ALA A 347 23.88 4.91 -6.62
C ALA A 347 22.99 4.51 -5.46
N HIS A 348 22.43 3.33 -5.52
CA HIS A 348 21.49 2.82 -4.55
C HIS A 348 21.99 1.53 -3.91
N VAL A 349 21.77 1.40 -2.60
CA VAL A 349 22.08 0.18 -1.84
C VAL A 349 20.90 -0.16 -0.96
N VAL A 350 20.58 -1.44 -0.90
CA VAL A 350 19.64 -2.01 0.08
C VAL A 350 20.37 -3.08 0.86
N LEU A 351 20.41 -2.94 2.18
CA LEU A 351 20.92 -3.95 3.09
C LEU A 351 19.77 -4.52 3.92
N GLY A 352 19.61 -5.83 3.96
CA GLY A 352 18.50 -6.50 4.61
C GLY A 352 18.89 -7.72 5.43
N PHE A 353 17.98 -8.10 6.31
CA PHE A 353 18.03 -9.27 7.19
C PHE A 353 16.69 -9.98 7.20
N GLU A 354 16.68 -11.25 7.61
CA GLU A 354 15.45 -11.99 7.80
C GLU A 354 14.55 -11.29 8.80
N GLY A 355 13.33 -10.99 8.38
CA GLY A 355 12.29 -10.38 9.21
C GLY A 355 11.39 -11.40 9.88
N CYS A 356 10.25 -10.93 10.37
CA CYS A 356 9.23 -11.77 10.97
C CYS A 356 8.07 -12.01 10.01
N SER A 357 7.49 -13.21 10.03
CA SER A 357 6.20 -13.44 9.37
C SER A 357 5.08 -12.64 10.05
N HIS A 358 3.96 -12.47 9.37
CA HIS A 358 2.78 -11.84 9.98
C HIS A 358 2.24 -12.60 11.21
N GLN A 359 2.56 -13.87 11.33
CA GLN A 359 2.08 -14.74 12.42
C GLN A 359 3.05 -14.80 13.61
N ASP A 360 4.24 -14.26 13.45
CA ASP A 360 5.28 -14.28 14.48
C ASP A 360 4.86 -13.40 15.68
N PRO A 361 5.05 -13.86 16.92
CA PRO A 361 4.79 -13.05 18.11
C PRO A 361 5.57 -11.73 18.14
N ASP A 362 6.74 -11.70 17.51
CA ASP A 362 7.61 -10.52 17.44
C ASP A 362 7.23 -9.52 16.34
N PHE A 363 6.24 -9.83 15.51
CA PHE A 363 5.86 -8.99 14.40
C PHE A 363 5.49 -7.55 14.80
N VAL A 364 4.71 -7.38 15.86
CA VAL A 364 4.31 -6.05 16.35
C VAL A 364 5.52 -5.26 16.85
N ALA A 365 6.44 -5.92 17.56
CA ALA A 365 7.68 -5.29 18.00
C ALA A 365 8.56 -4.87 16.82
N LEU A 366 8.63 -5.68 15.76
CA LEU A 366 9.33 -5.33 14.52
C LEU A 366 8.67 -4.13 13.81
N CYS A 367 7.34 -4.03 13.82
CA CYS A 367 6.63 -2.86 13.28
C CYS A 367 6.98 -1.58 14.07
N VAL A 368 7.08 -1.65 15.40
CA VAL A 368 7.52 -0.52 16.23
C VAL A 368 8.97 -0.16 15.90
N LEU A 369 9.88 -1.14 15.81
CA LEU A 369 11.27 -0.92 15.41
C LEU A 369 11.37 -0.26 14.03
N ASN A 370 10.56 -0.69 13.06
CA ASN A 370 10.51 -0.08 11.73
C ASN A 370 10.10 1.40 11.76
N ILE A 371 9.13 1.77 12.62
CA ILE A 371 8.75 3.18 12.81
C ILE A 371 9.86 3.97 13.50
N MET A 372 10.58 3.36 14.47
CA MET A 372 11.75 3.98 15.11
C MET A 372 12.85 4.29 14.10
N MET A 373 13.15 3.36 13.20
CA MET A 373 14.13 3.55 12.13
C MET A 373 13.62 4.57 11.11
N GLY A 374 12.41 4.40 10.61
CA GLY A 374 11.71 5.33 9.73
C GLY A 374 12.48 5.71 8.48
N GLY A 375 12.72 7.00 8.27
CA GLY A 375 13.47 7.50 7.13
C GLY A 375 12.61 8.07 6.00
N GLY A 376 13.26 8.44 4.92
CA GLY A 376 12.66 9.06 3.72
C GLY A 376 13.70 9.75 2.85
N GLY A 377 13.26 10.63 1.95
CA GLY A 377 14.17 11.50 1.17
C GLY A 377 14.67 12.69 2.00
N SER A 378 15.89 13.14 1.74
CA SER A 378 16.49 14.30 2.44
C SER A 378 15.73 15.61 2.20
N PHE A 379 15.03 15.72 1.07
CA PHE A 379 14.17 16.85 0.73
C PHE A 379 12.68 16.58 0.97
N SER A 380 12.36 15.61 1.81
CA SER A 380 10.96 15.34 2.13
C SER A 380 10.35 16.53 2.87
N ALA A 381 9.31 17.13 2.29
CA ALA A 381 8.47 18.11 2.96
C ALA A 381 7.59 17.42 4.02
N GLY A 382 8.24 16.73 4.98
CA GLY A 382 7.56 16.12 6.11
C GLY A 382 7.04 17.22 7.02
N GLY A 383 5.72 17.34 7.14
CA GLY A 383 5.13 18.18 8.19
C GLY A 383 5.30 17.55 9.58
N PRO A 384 4.90 18.24 10.65
CA PRO A 384 4.87 17.70 12.00
C PRO A 384 4.18 16.33 12.03
N GLY A 385 4.74 15.37 12.76
CA GLY A 385 4.19 14.02 12.89
C GLY A 385 4.55 13.03 11.76
N LYS A 386 5.22 13.46 10.70
CA LYS A 386 5.61 12.57 9.57
C LYS A 386 6.94 11.82 9.78
N GLY A 387 7.38 11.59 11.00
CA GLY A 387 8.52 10.74 11.30
C GLY A 387 9.90 11.38 11.14
N MET A 388 10.00 12.71 11.04
CA MET A 388 11.29 13.42 10.94
C MET A 388 12.19 13.28 12.16
N TYR A 389 11.70 12.73 13.26
CA TYR A 389 12.45 12.40 14.48
C TYR A 389 12.88 10.92 14.55
N SER A 390 12.67 10.15 13.48
CA SER A 390 13.15 8.77 13.38
C SER A 390 14.68 8.73 13.29
N ARG A 391 15.27 7.55 13.57
CA ARG A 391 16.73 7.40 13.60
C ARG A 391 17.38 7.75 12.28
N LEU A 392 16.85 7.27 11.15
CA LEU A 392 17.43 7.55 9.85
C LEU A 392 17.35 9.05 9.47
N TYR A 393 16.31 9.77 9.92
CA TYR A 393 16.31 11.23 9.76
C TYR A 393 17.35 11.92 10.63
N THR A 394 17.35 11.63 11.95
CA THR A 394 18.16 12.38 12.90
C THR A 394 19.64 12.00 12.87
N LYS A 395 19.97 10.74 12.60
CA LYS A 395 21.33 10.22 12.64
C LYS A 395 21.99 10.09 11.27
N VAL A 396 21.19 9.99 10.19
CA VAL A 396 21.71 9.83 8.83
C VAL A 396 21.43 11.06 7.99
N LEU A 397 20.18 11.33 7.60
CA LEU A 397 19.85 12.40 6.64
C LEU A 397 20.24 13.80 7.14
N ASN A 398 20.10 14.09 8.44
CA ASN A 398 20.48 15.38 9.03
C ASN A 398 21.99 15.52 9.28
N ARG A 399 22.76 14.44 9.19
CA ARG A 399 24.22 14.46 9.44
C ARG A 399 25.06 14.34 8.17
N TYR A 400 24.59 13.53 7.22
CA TYR A 400 25.30 13.23 5.98
C TYR A 400 24.57 13.88 4.82
N HIS A 401 24.90 15.12 4.52
CA HIS A 401 24.23 15.93 3.49
C HIS A 401 24.37 15.36 2.06
N TRP A 402 25.30 14.43 1.85
CA TRP A 402 25.45 13.68 0.61
C TRP A 402 24.49 12.50 0.50
N MET A 403 23.82 12.08 1.59
CA MET A 403 22.76 11.06 1.55
C MET A 403 21.47 11.67 0.98
N TYR A 404 21.00 11.12 -0.11
CA TYR A 404 19.79 11.58 -0.78
C TYR A 404 18.52 10.98 -0.19
N SER A 405 18.58 9.69 0.13
CA SER A 405 17.49 8.99 0.84
C SER A 405 18.05 7.95 1.79
N ALA A 406 17.31 7.68 2.85
CA ALA A 406 17.53 6.55 3.75
C ALA A 406 16.18 6.13 4.32
N THR A 407 15.72 4.92 4.03
CA THR A 407 14.38 4.43 4.42
C THR A 407 14.43 2.99 4.88
N ALA A 408 13.83 2.70 6.03
CA ALA A 408 13.65 1.35 6.53
C ALA A 408 12.35 0.74 6.00
N TYR A 409 12.42 -0.52 5.58
CA TYR A 409 11.31 -1.32 5.06
C TYR A 409 11.16 -2.61 5.86
N ASN A 410 9.92 -2.98 6.11
CA ASN A 410 9.55 -4.25 6.71
C ASN A 410 8.54 -4.97 5.81
N HIS A 411 9.02 -5.95 5.07
CA HIS A 411 8.18 -6.83 4.26
C HIS A 411 7.88 -8.08 5.07
N ALA A 412 6.62 -8.33 5.33
CA ALA A 412 6.18 -9.50 6.08
C ALA A 412 5.27 -10.36 5.20
N TYR A 413 5.50 -11.65 5.22
CA TYR A 413 4.77 -12.67 4.47
C TYR A 413 4.10 -13.67 5.42
N THR A 414 3.47 -14.69 4.88
CA THR A 414 2.79 -15.73 5.66
C THR A 414 3.76 -16.51 6.53
N ASP A 415 4.92 -16.80 6.00
CA ASP A 415 5.91 -17.77 6.46
C ASP A 415 7.22 -17.12 6.94
N THR A 416 7.61 -15.98 6.39
CA THR A 416 8.86 -15.28 6.71
C THR A 416 8.69 -13.77 6.52
N GLY A 417 9.78 -13.01 6.59
CA GLY A 417 9.80 -11.58 6.31
C GLY A 417 11.19 -11.09 5.92
N LEU A 418 11.25 -9.85 5.48
CA LEU A 418 12.49 -9.15 5.14
C LEU A 418 12.46 -7.74 5.74
N PHE A 419 13.41 -7.44 6.62
CA PHE A 419 13.65 -6.10 7.11
C PHE A 419 14.88 -5.51 6.41
N CYS A 420 14.75 -4.35 5.78
CA CYS A 420 15.88 -3.76 5.07
C CYS A 420 15.91 -2.23 5.18
N ILE A 421 17.11 -1.66 4.97
CA ILE A 421 17.32 -0.22 4.82
C ILE A 421 17.81 0.03 3.40
N HIS A 422 17.09 0.89 2.68
CA HIS A 422 17.49 1.44 1.40
C HIS A 422 18.15 2.79 1.61
N GLY A 423 19.31 3.01 1.01
CA GLY A 423 19.99 4.29 0.91
C GLY A 423 20.29 4.66 -0.53
N SER A 424 20.34 5.97 -0.81
CA SER A 424 20.82 6.50 -2.08
C SER A 424 21.75 7.68 -1.85
N ALA A 425 22.82 7.74 -2.64
CA ALA A 425 23.86 8.76 -2.56
C ALA A 425 24.59 8.87 -3.89
N PRO A 426 25.35 9.96 -4.15
CA PRO A 426 26.29 10.01 -5.29
C PRO A 426 27.32 8.87 -5.23
N PRO A 427 27.72 8.29 -6.37
CA PRO A 427 28.59 7.11 -6.45
C PRO A 427 29.89 7.21 -5.65
N GLN A 428 30.49 8.41 -5.57
CA GLN A 428 31.72 8.63 -4.79
C GLN A 428 31.57 8.38 -3.29
N HIS A 429 30.35 8.37 -2.76
CA HIS A 429 30.04 8.13 -1.36
C HIS A 429 29.46 6.72 -1.10
N LEU A 430 29.52 5.84 -2.08
CA LEU A 430 28.89 4.52 -2.00
C LEU A 430 29.42 3.68 -0.83
N ASN A 431 30.76 3.64 -0.66
CA ASN A 431 31.39 2.94 0.46
C ASN A 431 30.96 3.54 1.82
N ASP A 432 30.98 4.85 1.95
CA ASP A 432 30.56 5.55 3.17
C ASP A 432 29.08 5.30 3.48
N MET A 433 28.24 5.26 2.46
CA MET A 433 26.81 4.94 2.60
C MET A 433 26.60 3.54 3.18
N VAL A 434 27.31 2.54 2.69
CA VAL A 434 27.23 1.16 3.22
C VAL A 434 27.67 1.12 4.69
N GLU A 435 28.77 1.80 5.04
CA GLU A 435 29.25 1.90 6.43
C GLU A 435 28.23 2.58 7.36
N VAL A 436 27.58 3.65 6.89
CA VAL A 436 26.53 4.34 7.65
C VAL A 436 25.32 3.42 7.86
N ILE A 437 24.87 2.71 6.82
CA ILE A 437 23.75 1.76 6.92
C ILE A 437 24.09 0.63 7.89
N ILE A 438 25.28 0.03 7.81
CA ILE A 438 25.75 -1.02 8.74
C ILE A 438 25.71 -0.50 10.18
N ARG A 439 26.21 0.70 10.43
CA ARG A 439 26.20 1.32 11.77
C ARG A 439 24.78 1.49 12.31
N GLU A 440 23.87 1.97 11.50
CA GLU A 440 22.49 2.16 11.94
C GLU A 440 21.76 0.82 12.14
N MET A 441 22.05 -0.21 11.33
CA MET A 441 21.56 -1.58 11.56
C MET A 441 22.06 -2.12 12.92
N LEU A 442 23.36 -2.01 13.20
CA LEU A 442 23.92 -2.44 14.47
C LEU A 442 23.35 -1.66 15.67
N SER A 443 23.06 -0.37 15.47
CA SER A 443 22.48 0.48 16.52
C SER A 443 21.06 0.07 16.93
N MET A 444 20.36 -0.75 16.13
CA MET A 444 19.01 -1.23 16.46
C MET A 444 19.00 -2.12 17.70
N ALA A 445 20.07 -2.89 17.93
CA ALA A 445 20.19 -3.78 19.09
C ALA A 445 20.55 -3.04 20.39
N ALA A 446 20.86 -1.75 20.33
CA ALA A 446 21.02 -0.94 21.54
C ALA A 446 19.67 -0.63 22.19
N GLU A 447 19.67 -0.46 23.51
CA GLU A 447 18.46 -0.10 24.25
C GLU A 447 17.89 1.23 23.74
N PRO A 448 16.60 1.25 23.29
CA PRO A 448 15.97 2.47 22.84
C PRO A 448 15.68 3.42 24.01
N GLY A 449 15.79 4.71 23.76
CA GLY A 449 15.36 5.72 24.73
C GLY A 449 13.85 5.62 25.00
N ARG A 450 13.46 5.87 26.26
CA ARG A 450 12.04 5.80 26.67
C ARG A 450 11.13 6.69 25.81
N GLU A 451 11.55 7.92 25.54
CA GLU A 451 10.77 8.86 24.72
C GLU A 451 10.68 8.42 23.25
N GLU A 452 11.78 7.88 22.72
CA GLU A 452 11.83 7.35 21.36
C GLU A 452 10.85 6.19 21.17
N LEU A 453 10.85 5.23 22.11
CA LEU A 453 9.96 4.08 22.09
C LEU A 453 8.49 4.53 22.21
N MET A 454 8.18 5.42 23.15
CA MET A 454 6.83 5.94 23.35
C MET A 454 6.33 6.67 22.09
N ARG A 455 7.13 7.55 21.50
CA ARG A 455 6.80 8.26 20.25
C ARG A 455 6.51 7.30 19.11
N SER A 456 7.33 6.26 18.94
CA SER A 456 7.18 5.28 17.86
C SER A 456 5.90 4.45 18.03
N LYS A 457 5.53 4.09 19.25
CA LYS A 457 4.26 3.40 19.54
C LYS A 457 3.06 4.28 19.18
N ILE A 458 3.02 5.52 19.66
CA ILE A 458 1.94 6.47 19.37
C ILE A 458 1.83 6.71 17.87
N GLN A 459 2.96 6.87 17.18
CA GLN A 459 2.98 7.05 15.73
C GLN A 459 2.43 5.83 15.00
N LEU A 460 2.79 4.63 15.40
CA LEU A 460 2.27 3.40 14.79
C LEU A 460 0.75 3.24 15.01
N GLN A 461 0.27 3.49 16.24
CA GLN A 461 -1.16 3.48 16.57
C GLN A 461 -1.94 4.52 15.74
N SER A 462 -1.44 5.75 15.68
CA SER A 462 -2.05 6.83 14.89
C SER A 462 -2.09 6.49 13.39
N MET A 463 -1.01 5.95 12.82
CA MET A 463 -0.96 5.53 11.42
C MET A 463 -1.95 4.39 11.13
N LEU A 464 -2.08 3.42 12.04
CA LEU A 464 -3.06 2.34 11.93
C LEU A 464 -4.48 2.89 11.84
N LEU A 465 -4.86 3.75 12.77
CA LEU A 465 -6.21 4.33 12.83
C LEU A 465 -6.50 5.23 11.63
N MET A 466 -5.59 6.13 11.28
CA MET A 466 -5.78 7.04 10.13
C MET A 466 -5.93 6.28 8.80
N ASN A 467 -5.22 5.16 8.62
CA ASN A 467 -5.34 4.37 7.40
C ASN A 467 -6.69 3.65 7.33
N LEU A 468 -7.22 3.19 8.46
CA LEU A 468 -8.51 2.49 8.53
C LEU A 468 -9.73 3.44 8.40
N GLU A 469 -9.53 4.74 8.24
CA GLU A 469 -10.61 5.67 7.85
C GLU A 469 -11.06 5.43 6.39
N SER A 470 -10.15 4.99 5.54
CA SER A 470 -10.42 4.73 4.12
C SER A 470 -11.06 3.35 3.91
N ARG A 471 -12.20 3.28 3.23
CA ARG A 471 -12.90 2.01 2.93
C ARG A 471 -12.05 1.03 2.11
N PRO A 472 -11.35 1.44 1.04
CA PRO A 472 -10.47 0.53 0.31
C PRO A 472 -9.39 -0.11 1.20
N VAL A 473 -8.88 0.65 2.18
CA VAL A 473 -7.89 0.13 3.13
C VAL A 473 -8.51 -0.88 4.09
N VAL A 474 -9.72 -0.60 4.59
CA VAL A 474 -10.46 -1.55 5.44
C VAL A 474 -10.82 -2.81 4.67
N PHE A 475 -11.24 -2.67 3.42
CA PHE A 475 -11.49 -3.80 2.51
C PHE A 475 -10.26 -4.71 2.41
N GLU A 476 -9.11 -4.13 2.09
CA GLU A 476 -7.86 -4.88 1.98
C GLU A 476 -7.47 -5.53 3.33
N ASP A 477 -7.62 -4.81 4.45
CA ASP A 477 -7.37 -5.33 5.80
C ASP A 477 -8.26 -6.53 6.13
N VAL A 478 -9.57 -6.43 5.88
CA VAL A 478 -10.53 -7.53 6.06
C VAL A 478 -10.16 -8.71 5.18
N GLY A 479 -9.99 -8.48 3.89
CA GLY A 479 -9.72 -9.54 2.92
C GLY A 479 -8.43 -10.31 3.22
N ARG A 480 -7.33 -9.60 3.48
CA ARG A 480 -6.04 -10.22 3.80
C ARG A 480 -6.06 -10.99 5.12
N GLN A 481 -6.66 -10.42 6.18
CA GLN A 481 -6.74 -11.13 7.46
C GLN A 481 -7.60 -12.39 7.33
N VAL A 482 -8.77 -12.32 6.69
CA VAL A 482 -9.65 -13.47 6.50
C VAL A 482 -9.01 -14.51 5.59
N LEU A 483 -8.30 -14.10 4.53
CA LEU A 483 -7.58 -15.03 3.64
C LEU A 483 -6.65 -15.95 4.43
N VAL A 484 -5.99 -15.42 5.44
CA VAL A 484 -4.93 -16.13 6.16
C VAL A 484 -5.40 -16.80 7.41
N THR A 485 -6.32 -16.18 8.13
CA THR A 485 -6.66 -16.60 9.48
C THR A 485 -8.12 -17.03 9.62
N GLY A 486 -8.92 -16.81 8.57
CA GLY A 486 -10.35 -17.06 8.61
C GLY A 486 -11.15 -16.01 9.40
N HIS A 487 -10.51 -15.04 10.04
CA HIS A 487 -11.17 -14.01 10.84
C HIS A 487 -10.38 -12.70 10.84
N ARG A 488 -11.05 -11.59 11.18
CA ARG A 488 -10.42 -10.29 11.35
C ARG A 488 -10.21 -9.94 12.82
N LYS A 489 -9.03 -9.46 13.17
CA LYS A 489 -8.74 -8.79 14.44
C LYS A 489 -9.00 -7.30 14.29
N ARG A 490 -9.67 -6.75 15.29
CA ARG A 490 -10.00 -5.32 15.31
C ARG A 490 -8.78 -4.45 15.59
N PRO A 491 -8.82 -3.17 15.19
CA PRO A 491 -7.74 -2.22 15.47
C PRO A 491 -7.34 -2.13 16.95
N GLU A 492 -8.33 -2.23 17.85
CA GLU A 492 -8.11 -2.16 19.30
C GLU A 492 -7.23 -3.29 19.83
N HIS A 493 -7.27 -4.46 19.16
CA HIS A 493 -6.36 -5.56 19.48
C HIS A 493 -4.90 -5.16 19.20
N PHE A 494 -4.65 -4.58 18.03
CA PHE A 494 -3.30 -4.15 17.65
C PHE A 494 -2.80 -2.99 18.51
N ILE A 495 -3.67 -2.05 18.86
CA ILE A 495 -3.35 -0.96 19.77
C ILE A 495 -2.82 -1.52 21.10
N LYS A 496 -3.55 -2.49 21.69
CA LYS A 496 -3.14 -3.15 22.94
C LYS A 496 -1.80 -3.90 22.80
N GLU A 497 -1.57 -4.58 21.67
CA GLU A 497 -0.31 -5.28 21.43
C GLU A 497 0.85 -4.27 21.26
N ILE A 498 0.65 -3.15 20.58
CA ILE A 498 1.65 -2.08 20.46
C ILE A 498 2.00 -1.50 21.85
N GLU A 499 1.01 -1.30 22.71
CA GLU A 499 1.22 -0.79 24.07
C GLU A 499 2.09 -1.71 24.93
N LYS A 500 1.99 -3.01 24.74
CA LYS A 500 2.78 -4.00 25.49
C LYS A 500 4.26 -4.07 25.10
N VAL A 501 4.63 -3.61 23.90
CA VAL A 501 6.02 -3.69 23.43
C VAL A 501 6.96 -2.96 24.39
N SER A 502 7.95 -3.66 24.89
CA SER A 502 8.98 -3.11 25.79
C SER A 502 10.29 -2.79 25.07
N ALA A 503 11.21 -2.08 25.75
CA ALA A 503 12.57 -1.86 25.24
C ALA A 503 13.32 -3.18 25.02
N ALA A 504 13.12 -4.16 25.91
CA ALA A 504 13.72 -5.48 25.82
C ALA A 504 13.20 -6.25 24.58
N ASP A 505 11.93 -6.10 24.21
CA ASP A 505 11.38 -6.72 22.99
C ASP A 505 12.05 -6.14 21.74
N ILE A 506 12.24 -4.82 21.69
CA ILE A 506 12.95 -4.17 20.57
C ILE A 506 14.38 -4.69 20.45
N GLN A 507 15.12 -4.78 21.56
CA GLN A 507 16.49 -5.30 21.56
C GLN A 507 16.54 -6.76 21.12
N ARG A 508 15.63 -7.59 21.61
CA ARG A 508 15.53 -9.01 21.27
C ARG A 508 15.27 -9.20 19.79
N VAL A 509 14.27 -8.49 19.24
CA VAL A 509 13.92 -8.54 17.80
C VAL A 509 15.08 -8.05 16.95
N ALA A 510 15.70 -6.93 17.28
CA ALA A 510 16.85 -6.41 16.55
C ALA A 510 18.05 -7.38 16.59
N THR A 511 18.31 -8.01 17.73
CA THR A 511 19.37 -9.02 17.84
C THR A 511 19.08 -10.26 17.00
N ARG A 512 17.82 -10.71 16.98
CA ARG A 512 17.37 -11.81 16.12
C ARG A 512 17.59 -11.50 14.65
N LEU A 513 17.18 -10.30 14.18
CA LEU A 513 17.40 -9.86 12.80
C LEU A 513 18.89 -9.93 12.42
N LEU A 514 19.75 -9.33 13.24
CA LEU A 514 21.19 -9.26 13.01
C LEU A 514 21.92 -10.61 13.10
N SER A 515 21.28 -11.66 13.61
CA SER A 515 21.82 -13.02 13.64
C SER A 515 21.67 -13.78 12.33
N SER A 516 20.78 -13.31 11.42
CA SER A 516 20.61 -13.89 10.09
C SER A 516 21.71 -13.44 9.13
N PRO A 517 22.01 -14.20 8.06
CA PRO A 517 22.93 -13.75 7.02
C PRO A 517 22.45 -12.45 6.37
N PRO A 518 23.33 -11.47 6.08
CA PRO A 518 22.92 -10.25 5.40
C PRO A 518 22.57 -10.50 3.93
N SER A 519 21.59 -9.76 3.44
CA SER A 519 21.23 -9.64 2.03
C SER A 519 21.57 -8.25 1.54
N LEU A 520 22.18 -8.12 0.35
CA LEU A 520 22.57 -6.84 -0.23
C LEU A 520 22.12 -6.75 -1.68
N ALA A 521 21.47 -5.64 -2.01
CA ALA A 521 21.20 -5.26 -3.40
C ALA A 521 21.82 -3.90 -3.69
N ALA A 522 22.44 -3.75 -4.86
CA ALA A 522 23.05 -2.50 -5.29
C ALA A 522 22.83 -2.24 -6.78
N ARG A 523 22.51 -0.97 -7.14
CA ARG A 523 22.23 -0.56 -8.51
C ARG A 523 22.75 0.87 -8.78
N GLY A 524 23.25 1.11 -9.97
CA GLY A 524 23.85 2.37 -10.43
C GLY A 524 25.34 2.21 -10.68
N ASP A 525 26.13 3.28 -10.59
CA ASP A 525 27.59 3.15 -10.56
C ASP A 525 28.04 2.57 -9.21
N ILE A 526 28.30 1.28 -9.22
CA ILE A 526 28.67 0.50 -8.04
C ILE A 526 30.16 0.22 -7.93
N THR A 527 31.00 0.98 -8.65
CA THR A 527 32.47 0.78 -8.66
C THR A 527 33.07 0.87 -7.25
N GLY A 528 32.52 1.73 -6.38
CA GLY A 528 32.93 1.89 -4.98
C GLY A 528 32.26 0.95 -3.97
N LEU A 529 31.49 -0.06 -4.41
CA LEU A 529 30.77 -0.96 -3.51
C LEU A 529 31.75 -1.91 -2.77
N PRO A 530 31.72 -1.95 -1.42
CA PRO A 530 32.55 -2.89 -0.68
C PRO A 530 32.10 -4.34 -0.91
N ASP A 531 33.05 -5.26 -0.80
CA ASP A 531 32.77 -6.69 -0.93
C ASP A 531 31.83 -7.19 0.20
N MET A 532 31.03 -8.20 -0.12
CA MET A 532 30.11 -8.82 0.85
C MET A 532 30.84 -9.38 2.07
N SER A 533 32.08 -9.82 1.91
CA SER A 533 32.95 -10.25 3.02
C SER A 533 33.25 -9.11 4.00
N HIS A 534 33.44 -7.88 3.50
CA HIS A 534 33.61 -6.68 4.33
C HIS A 534 32.33 -6.42 5.15
N VAL A 535 31.18 -6.41 4.49
CA VAL A 535 29.87 -6.22 5.15
C VAL A 535 29.64 -7.26 6.25
N THR A 536 29.85 -8.54 5.92
CA THR A 536 29.66 -9.64 6.87
C THR A 536 30.64 -9.54 8.06
N ASN A 537 31.91 -9.21 7.80
CA ASN A 537 32.93 -9.05 8.85
C ASN A 537 32.64 -7.84 9.75
N ALA A 538 32.19 -6.72 9.21
CA ALA A 538 31.80 -5.53 9.96
C ALA A 538 30.64 -5.83 10.91
N LEU A 539 29.62 -6.54 10.43
CA LEU A 539 28.47 -6.99 11.22
C LEU A 539 28.89 -7.99 12.33
N ALA A 540 29.73 -8.99 11.99
CA ALA A 540 30.20 -10.01 12.92
C ALA A 540 31.15 -9.44 14.00
N ALA A 541 32.02 -8.49 13.66
CA ALA A 541 32.93 -7.85 14.59
C ALA A 541 32.19 -7.08 15.69
N ALA A 542 31.08 -6.46 15.38
CA ALA A 542 30.26 -5.75 16.35
C ALA A 542 29.49 -6.72 17.29
N GLY A 543 29.04 -7.87 16.77
CA GLY A 543 28.42 -8.92 17.60
C GLY A 543 29.34 -9.53 18.65
N ARG A 544 30.65 -9.68 18.34
CA ARG A 544 31.65 -10.22 19.28
C ARG A 544 32.14 -9.23 20.34
N SER A 545 32.02 -7.94 20.10
CA SER A 545 32.60 -6.91 21.01
C SER A 545 31.62 -6.39 22.06
N GLY A 546 30.50 -7.05 22.29
CA GLY A 546 29.47 -6.58 23.22
C GLY A 546 29.09 -5.16 22.91
N LEU A 547 27.96 -4.94 22.32
CA LEU A 547 27.42 -3.68 21.74
C LEU A 547 27.64 -2.37 22.53
N GLY A 548 28.12 -2.46 23.78
CA GLY A 548 28.31 -1.29 24.67
C GLY A 548 29.66 -0.57 24.58
N ARG A 549 30.72 -1.17 24.07
CA ARG A 549 32.07 -0.59 24.18
C ARG A 549 32.60 0.12 22.92
N ARG A 550 32.15 -0.19 21.73
CA ARG A 550 32.69 0.38 20.47
C ARG A 550 31.92 1.56 19.85
N LEU A 551 30.68 1.81 20.24
CA LEU A 551 29.97 3.04 19.83
C LEU A 551 30.60 4.33 20.39
N SER A 552 31.49 4.21 21.37
CA SER A 552 32.23 5.35 21.96
C SER A 552 33.48 5.77 21.18
N LEU A 553 33.96 4.96 20.22
CA LEU A 553 35.17 5.25 19.44
C LEU A 553 34.95 6.07 18.15
N PHE A 554 33.69 6.35 17.82
CA PHE A 554 33.29 7.14 16.65
C PHE A 554 32.47 8.38 17.05
N LYS A 555 32.85 9.03 18.16
CA LYS A 555 32.34 10.36 18.48
C LYS A 555 33.10 11.43 17.73
#